data_58ac57ac073441a83a1b010f32d7e0d5
#
_entry.id   58ac57ac073441a83a1b010f32d7e0d5
#
_cell.length_a   1.000
_cell.length_b   1.000
_cell.length_c   1.000
_cell.angle_alpha   90.00
_cell.angle_beta   90.00
_cell.angle_gamma   90.00
#
_symmetry.space_group_name_H-M   'P 1'
#
loop_
_entity.id
_entity.type
_entity.pdbx_description
1 polymer ?
#
loop_
_entity_poly.entity_id
_entity_poly.type
_entity_poly.pdbx_seq_one_letter_code
_entity_poly.pdbx_strand_id
1 'polypeptide(L)'
;AGLIGYPVLLKAAAGGGGRGIRIVRNAQELPAAFASAAAEARAAFGDPTLLVESFAPEARHVEVQVIADSHGRVHAVGTRDCSMQRRHQKVLEEAPAPGLGALEEKLRDAAVRVAKASGYVNAGTAEFLVLPDLSGFYFLEMNTRLQVEHPVTEAVTGLDLVGLQIDVARGEALPVTLPASRGHAVEARLNAEDPDEGFRPSAGRLLRFDLATGPGVRVDSGFAAGDVVPGEFDSMLAKVIATGPTREDALARLEEALARSTVAIEGGASNRGLLLELVAHEAFRDGRVTTRWLDGTIASRGDVRHRKHLDAALVAAAIGEYQRARAEQVAELARHAHRGIAQSIPEAEARSFRFSVAGSTASLDVLAAGPERYRVSCAGRSVEVTYHATGPCTAVLTLRGHRLPVVQVVTPTALHVECDGASHRFARASDGRVVAPVPAAVTGVSVREGDVVAEGDRLLTLEVMKMELAVNAPVAGRVRRVLVETSSRVAAGQCLVVLEGASGAAST
;
A
#
# COMPACT_ATOMS: atom_id res chain seq x y z
N ALA A 1 -35.53 6.15 2.48
CA ALA A 1 -34.67 6.48 3.63
C ALA A 1 -35.49 6.44 4.96
N GLY A 2 -36.65 7.13 5.07
CA GLY A 2 -37.42 7.18 6.31
C GLY A 2 -37.91 5.82 6.82
N LEU A 3 -38.18 4.86 5.93
CA LEU A 3 -38.58 3.49 6.30
C LEU A 3 -37.39 2.62 6.73
N ILE A 4 -36.21 2.91 6.20
CA ILE A 4 -34.98 2.15 6.50
C ILE A 4 -34.35 2.64 7.81
N GLY A 5 -34.50 3.92 8.12
CA GLY A 5 -33.81 4.61 9.21
C GLY A 5 -32.46 5.18 8.77
N TYR A 6 -32.02 6.25 9.46
CA TYR A 6 -30.69 6.84 9.22
C TYR A 6 -29.65 6.27 10.18
N PRO A 7 -28.37 6.21 9.76
CA PRO A 7 -27.80 6.62 8.47
C PRO A 7 -28.14 5.68 7.33
N VAL A 8 -28.28 6.24 6.10
CA VAL A 8 -28.47 5.44 4.88
C VAL A 8 -27.33 5.68 3.91
N LEU A 9 -27.12 4.73 3.00
CA LEU A 9 -26.18 4.79 1.90
C LEU A 9 -26.95 5.03 0.59
N LEU A 10 -26.51 6.01 -0.19
CA LEU A 10 -26.92 6.17 -1.60
C LEU A 10 -25.86 5.50 -2.48
N LYS A 11 -26.28 4.64 -3.40
CA LYS A 11 -25.41 3.91 -4.31
C LYS A 11 -25.97 3.96 -5.72
N ALA A 12 -25.13 4.22 -6.74
CA ALA A 12 -25.57 4.17 -8.14
C ALA A 12 -26.03 2.74 -8.50
N ALA A 13 -27.22 2.60 -9.08
CA ALA A 13 -27.78 1.29 -9.42
C ALA A 13 -26.94 0.55 -10.49
N ALA A 14 -26.38 1.31 -11.45
CA ALA A 14 -25.46 0.80 -12.47
C ALA A 14 -23.98 0.81 -12.03
N GLY A 15 -23.69 1.22 -10.78
CA GLY A 15 -22.35 1.42 -10.25
C GLY A 15 -21.74 0.19 -9.62
N GLY A 16 -20.40 0.17 -9.55
CA GLY A 16 -19.60 -0.80 -8.84
C GLY A 16 -18.29 -0.18 -8.36
N GLY A 17 -17.54 -0.89 -7.49
CA GLY A 17 -16.21 -0.44 -7.06
C GLY A 17 -16.17 0.83 -6.21
N GLY A 18 -17.25 1.14 -5.48
CA GLY A 18 -17.27 2.25 -4.52
C GLY A 18 -17.52 3.65 -5.10
N ARG A 19 -17.70 3.80 -6.42
CA ARG A 19 -18.02 5.09 -7.06
C ARG A 19 -19.49 5.44 -6.92
N GLY A 20 -19.81 6.73 -6.72
CA GLY A 20 -21.18 7.21 -6.58
C GLY A 20 -21.83 6.85 -5.25
N ILE A 21 -21.04 6.53 -4.21
CA ILE A 21 -21.51 6.22 -2.87
C ILE A 21 -21.54 7.49 -2.02
N ARG A 22 -22.68 7.72 -1.30
CA ARG A 22 -22.81 8.81 -0.33
C ARG A 22 -23.48 8.32 0.94
N ILE A 23 -22.88 8.61 2.09
CA ILE A 23 -23.49 8.36 3.40
C ILE A 23 -24.33 9.58 3.75
N VAL A 24 -25.61 9.34 4.09
CA VAL A 24 -26.56 10.34 4.52
C VAL A 24 -26.95 10.07 5.95
N ARG A 25 -26.60 10.99 6.85
CA ARG A 25 -26.77 10.79 8.31
C ARG A 25 -28.13 11.19 8.84
N ASN A 26 -28.81 12.07 8.11
CA ASN A 26 -30.12 12.61 8.49
C ASN A 26 -30.91 13.06 7.26
N ALA A 27 -32.20 13.39 7.48
CA ALA A 27 -33.11 13.76 6.41
C ALA A 27 -32.75 15.10 5.73
N GLN A 28 -32.07 16.00 6.45
CA GLN A 28 -31.69 17.31 5.91
C GLN A 28 -30.54 17.18 4.87
N GLU A 29 -29.64 16.22 5.02
CA GLU A 29 -28.55 15.97 4.07
C GLU A 29 -29.05 15.29 2.77
N LEU A 30 -30.17 14.58 2.81
CA LEU A 30 -30.62 13.69 1.73
C LEU A 30 -30.77 14.40 0.37
N PRO A 31 -31.44 15.58 0.25
CA PRO A 31 -31.66 16.20 -1.07
C PRO A 31 -30.36 16.58 -1.77
N ALA A 32 -29.42 17.18 -1.06
CA ALA A 32 -28.13 17.59 -1.62
C ALA A 32 -27.26 16.38 -1.99
N ALA A 33 -27.19 15.37 -1.11
CA ALA A 33 -26.44 14.14 -1.33
C ALA A 33 -27.02 13.35 -2.51
N PHE A 34 -28.35 13.28 -2.64
CA PHE A 34 -29.03 12.62 -3.76
C PHE A 34 -28.72 13.30 -5.09
N ALA A 35 -28.86 14.63 -5.17
CA ALA A 35 -28.56 15.37 -6.38
C ALA A 35 -27.11 15.20 -6.84
N SER A 36 -26.16 15.27 -5.90
CA SER A 36 -24.74 15.08 -6.18
C SER A 36 -24.45 13.65 -6.66
N ALA A 37 -24.95 12.62 -5.96
CA ALA A 37 -24.73 11.23 -6.32
C ALA A 37 -25.37 10.88 -7.67
N ALA A 38 -26.58 11.39 -7.97
CA ALA A 38 -27.25 11.17 -9.24
C ALA A 38 -26.50 11.81 -10.42
N ALA A 39 -25.94 13.02 -10.23
CA ALA A 39 -25.12 13.68 -11.25
C ALA A 39 -23.84 12.89 -11.54
N GLU A 40 -23.16 12.41 -10.51
CA GLU A 40 -21.98 11.57 -10.63
C GLU A 40 -22.29 10.22 -11.31
N ALA A 41 -23.39 9.56 -10.91
CA ALA A 41 -23.83 8.31 -11.51
C ALA A 41 -24.14 8.46 -13.00
N ARG A 42 -24.80 9.55 -13.38
CA ARG A 42 -25.08 9.88 -14.79
C ARG A 42 -23.80 10.11 -15.58
N ALA A 43 -22.84 10.83 -15.03
CA ALA A 43 -21.56 11.11 -15.69
C ALA A 43 -20.71 9.85 -15.85
N ALA A 44 -20.67 8.97 -14.84
CA ALA A 44 -19.82 7.78 -14.83
C ALA A 44 -20.43 6.56 -15.54
N PHE A 45 -21.76 6.39 -15.47
CA PHE A 45 -22.45 5.17 -15.90
C PHE A 45 -23.59 5.43 -16.92
N GLY A 46 -23.92 6.70 -17.19
CA GLY A 46 -25.03 7.07 -18.08
C GLY A 46 -26.41 6.98 -17.42
N ASP A 47 -26.53 6.41 -16.21
CA ASP A 47 -27.80 6.21 -15.47
C ASP A 47 -27.74 6.91 -14.11
N PRO A 48 -28.67 7.85 -13.81
CA PRO A 48 -28.72 8.56 -12.55
C PRO A 48 -29.45 7.79 -11.42
N THR A 49 -29.95 6.57 -11.70
CA THR A 49 -30.73 5.79 -10.75
C THR A 49 -29.89 5.43 -9.53
N LEU A 50 -30.44 5.70 -8.33
CA LEU A 50 -29.78 5.42 -7.07
C LEU A 50 -30.59 4.39 -6.26
N LEU A 51 -29.87 3.50 -5.60
CA LEU A 51 -30.37 2.64 -4.53
C LEU A 51 -30.18 3.34 -3.19
N VAL A 52 -31.09 3.06 -2.24
CA VAL A 52 -31.00 3.53 -0.85
C VAL A 52 -30.89 2.29 0.02
N GLU A 53 -29.78 2.15 0.70
CA GLU A 53 -29.45 0.97 1.51
C GLU A 53 -29.21 1.38 2.98
N SER A 54 -29.40 0.42 3.92
CA SER A 54 -28.98 0.60 5.31
C SER A 54 -27.46 0.74 5.39
N PHE A 55 -26.96 1.68 6.17
CA PHE A 55 -25.54 1.84 6.41
C PHE A 55 -25.12 1.12 7.69
N ALA A 56 -24.20 0.16 7.57
CA ALA A 56 -23.64 -0.61 8.67
C ALA A 56 -22.17 -0.21 8.89
N PRO A 57 -21.85 0.79 9.74
CA PRO A 57 -20.54 1.41 9.81
C PRO A 57 -19.43 0.50 10.35
N GLU A 58 -19.75 -0.41 11.26
CA GLU A 58 -18.78 -1.27 11.95
C GLU A 58 -18.92 -2.75 11.54
N ALA A 59 -19.42 -2.99 10.31
CA ALA A 59 -19.60 -4.35 9.82
C ALA A 59 -18.27 -5.01 9.42
N ARG A 60 -18.23 -6.34 9.52
CA ARG A 60 -17.20 -7.16 8.90
C ARG A 60 -17.60 -7.46 7.46
N HIS A 61 -16.63 -7.47 6.57
CA HIS A 61 -16.81 -7.92 5.19
C HIS A 61 -16.50 -9.40 5.12
N VAL A 62 -17.55 -10.19 5.06
CA VAL A 62 -17.45 -11.64 4.91
C VAL A 62 -18.04 -12.04 3.58
N GLU A 63 -17.38 -12.92 2.88
CA GLU A 63 -17.80 -13.37 1.55
C GLU A 63 -17.81 -14.90 1.47
N VAL A 64 -18.62 -15.41 0.54
CA VAL A 64 -18.75 -16.84 0.29
C VAL A 64 -18.35 -17.14 -1.15
N GLN A 65 -17.35 -17.99 -1.32
CA GLN A 65 -16.98 -18.52 -2.62
C GLN A 65 -18.08 -19.46 -3.13
N VAL A 66 -18.57 -19.17 -4.31
CA VAL A 66 -19.56 -20.01 -5.00
C VAL A 66 -18.93 -20.59 -6.27
N ILE A 67 -19.28 -21.83 -6.58
CA ILE A 67 -19.07 -22.44 -7.90
C ILE A 67 -20.34 -23.18 -8.33
N ALA A 68 -20.77 -22.99 -9.56
CA ALA A 68 -21.99 -23.57 -10.09
C ALA A 68 -21.78 -24.11 -11.51
N ASP A 69 -22.42 -25.24 -11.83
CA ASP A 69 -22.38 -25.83 -13.18
C ASP A 69 -23.70 -25.58 -13.95
N SER A 70 -23.68 -25.89 -15.25
CA SER A 70 -24.86 -25.81 -16.13
C SER A 70 -25.89 -26.91 -15.86
N HIS A 71 -25.56 -27.88 -14.98
CA HIS A 71 -26.42 -29.03 -14.65
C HIS A 71 -27.24 -28.78 -13.37
N GLY A 72 -27.13 -27.57 -12.77
CA GLY A 72 -27.90 -27.12 -11.60
C GLY A 72 -27.25 -27.41 -10.26
N ARG A 73 -25.99 -27.87 -10.23
CA ARG A 73 -25.23 -27.98 -8.97
C ARG A 73 -24.65 -26.61 -8.62
N VAL A 74 -24.84 -26.23 -7.35
CA VAL A 74 -24.30 -24.99 -6.77
C VAL A 74 -23.66 -25.32 -5.45
N HIS A 75 -22.39 -25.01 -5.29
CA HIS A 75 -21.63 -25.20 -4.07
C HIS A 75 -21.18 -23.88 -3.44
N ALA A 76 -21.35 -23.73 -2.14
CA ALA A 76 -20.65 -22.76 -1.32
C ALA A 76 -19.35 -23.40 -0.80
N VAL A 77 -18.22 -22.97 -1.33
CA VAL A 77 -16.90 -23.59 -1.14
C VAL A 77 -16.25 -23.19 0.19
N GLY A 78 -16.74 -22.14 0.84
CA GLY A 78 -16.23 -21.65 2.13
C GLY A 78 -16.39 -20.15 2.24
N THR A 79 -16.02 -19.64 3.42
CA THR A 79 -16.08 -18.21 3.75
C THR A 79 -14.71 -17.59 3.74
N ARG A 80 -14.64 -16.28 3.43
CA ARG A 80 -13.46 -15.44 3.62
C ARG A 80 -13.83 -14.21 4.44
N ASP A 81 -12.92 -13.74 5.28
CA ASP A 81 -12.99 -12.42 5.89
C ASP A 81 -12.06 -11.45 5.14
N CYS A 82 -12.61 -10.36 4.66
CA CYS A 82 -11.94 -9.31 3.91
C CYS A 82 -12.10 -7.95 4.58
N SER A 83 -12.30 -7.93 5.90
CA SER A 83 -12.53 -6.70 6.67
C SER A 83 -11.30 -5.80 6.76
N MET A 84 -10.09 -6.38 6.68
CA MET A 84 -8.86 -5.59 6.66
C MET A 84 -8.69 -4.93 5.30
N GLN A 85 -9.24 -3.75 5.18
CA GLN A 85 -9.28 -2.99 3.92
C GLN A 85 -9.02 -1.50 4.16
N ARG A 86 -8.59 -0.80 3.12
CA ARG A 86 -8.41 0.64 3.07
C ARG A 86 -9.17 1.22 1.88
N ARG A 87 -10.06 2.20 2.12
CA ARG A 87 -10.89 2.82 1.05
C ARG A 87 -11.53 1.77 0.14
N HIS A 88 -12.08 0.70 0.73
CA HIS A 88 -12.68 -0.45 0.04
C HIS A 88 -11.72 -1.33 -0.77
N GLN A 89 -10.40 -1.15 -0.64
CA GLN A 89 -9.40 -2.05 -1.19
C GLN A 89 -8.94 -3.02 -0.09
N LYS A 90 -9.10 -4.31 -0.33
CA LYS A 90 -8.68 -5.38 0.57
C LYS A 90 -7.16 -5.38 0.69
N VAL A 91 -6.63 -5.62 1.88
CA VAL A 91 -5.19 -5.61 2.21
C VAL A 91 -4.73 -6.94 2.78
N LEU A 92 -5.54 -7.52 3.68
CA LEU A 92 -5.37 -8.87 4.21
C LEU A 92 -6.71 -9.60 4.12
N GLU A 93 -6.66 -10.86 3.70
CA GLU A 93 -7.82 -11.74 3.59
C GLU A 93 -7.52 -13.07 4.27
N GLU A 94 -8.53 -13.70 4.84
CA GLU A 94 -8.37 -15.00 5.51
C GLU A 94 -9.53 -15.95 5.27
N ALA A 95 -9.25 -17.24 5.29
CA ALA A 95 -10.21 -18.32 5.16
C ALA A 95 -9.91 -19.47 6.16
N PRO A 96 -10.97 -20.05 6.79
CA PRO A 96 -12.34 -19.57 6.84
C PRO A 96 -12.45 -18.25 7.63
N ALA A 97 -13.52 -17.49 7.42
CA ALA A 97 -13.77 -16.26 8.21
C ALA A 97 -13.88 -16.60 9.70
N PRO A 98 -13.06 -15.96 10.58
CA PRO A 98 -12.97 -16.37 11.98
C PRO A 98 -14.21 -15.97 12.78
N GLY A 99 -14.55 -16.80 13.78
CA GLY A 99 -15.53 -16.48 14.82
C GLY A 99 -17.00 -16.39 14.38
N LEU A 100 -17.38 -16.88 13.20
CA LEU A 100 -18.77 -16.80 12.71
C LEU A 100 -19.73 -17.76 13.42
N GLY A 101 -19.25 -18.89 13.92
CA GLY A 101 -20.11 -19.90 14.55
C GLY A 101 -21.25 -20.36 13.64
N ALA A 102 -22.48 -20.41 14.19
CA ALA A 102 -23.65 -20.81 13.42
C ALA A 102 -24.05 -19.86 12.28
N LEU A 103 -23.47 -18.65 12.23
CA LEU A 103 -23.75 -17.69 11.16
C LEU A 103 -23.10 -18.11 9.84
N GLU A 104 -22.00 -18.87 9.88
CA GLU A 104 -21.31 -19.34 8.69
C GLU A 104 -22.21 -20.16 7.78
N GLU A 105 -22.95 -21.12 8.34
CA GLU A 105 -23.89 -21.96 7.58
C GLU A 105 -24.99 -21.10 6.93
N LYS A 106 -25.54 -20.13 7.70
CA LYS A 106 -26.55 -19.20 7.14
C LYS A 106 -26.05 -18.37 5.99
N LEU A 107 -24.78 -17.91 6.04
CA LEU A 107 -24.13 -17.19 4.95
C LEU A 107 -23.96 -18.08 3.71
N ARG A 108 -23.47 -19.30 3.90
CA ARG A 108 -23.31 -20.28 2.82
C ARG A 108 -24.63 -20.62 2.15
N ASP A 109 -25.68 -20.84 2.94
CA ASP A 109 -27.04 -21.09 2.44
C ASP A 109 -27.59 -19.87 1.67
N ALA A 110 -27.37 -18.66 2.17
CA ALA A 110 -27.78 -17.43 1.49
C ALA A 110 -27.09 -17.30 0.13
N ALA A 111 -25.76 -17.54 0.05
CA ALA A 111 -25.01 -17.50 -1.19
C ALA A 111 -25.51 -18.53 -2.21
N VAL A 112 -25.80 -19.76 -1.76
CA VAL A 112 -26.37 -20.80 -2.63
C VAL A 112 -27.76 -20.40 -3.14
N ARG A 113 -28.62 -19.82 -2.28
CA ARG A 113 -29.94 -19.34 -2.70
C ARG A 113 -29.85 -18.24 -3.75
N VAL A 114 -28.94 -17.25 -3.55
CA VAL A 114 -28.72 -16.17 -4.52
C VAL A 114 -28.26 -16.74 -5.86
N ALA A 115 -27.27 -17.63 -5.85
CA ALA A 115 -26.75 -18.23 -7.09
C ALA A 115 -27.82 -19.06 -7.82
N LYS A 116 -28.60 -19.86 -7.09
CA LYS A 116 -29.70 -20.65 -7.71
C LYS A 116 -30.80 -19.76 -8.26
N ALA A 117 -31.22 -18.72 -7.52
CA ALA A 117 -32.29 -17.84 -7.95
C ALA A 117 -31.93 -17.02 -9.19
N SER A 118 -30.63 -16.72 -9.39
CA SER A 118 -30.13 -16.01 -10.56
C SER A 118 -29.75 -16.94 -11.73
N GLY A 119 -29.83 -18.26 -11.57
CA GLY A 119 -29.34 -19.20 -12.58
C GLY A 119 -27.83 -19.11 -12.83
N TYR A 120 -27.07 -18.76 -11.77
CA TYR A 120 -25.65 -18.50 -11.88
C TYR A 120 -24.86 -19.76 -12.28
N VAL A 121 -23.90 -19.59 -13.19
CA VAL A 121 -22.97 -20.64 -13.63
C VAL A 121 -21.55 -20.10 -13.56
N ASN A 122 -20.59 -20.95 -13.20
CA ASN A 122 -19.17 -20.72 -13.02
C ASN A 122 -18.79 -20.22 -11.59
N ALA A 123 -17.53 -19.81 -11.39
CA ALA A 123 -17.06 -19.31 -10.11
C ALA A 123 -17.51 -17.85 -9.88
N GLY A 124 -17.99 -17.57 -8.68
CA GLY A 124 -18.39 -16.24 -8.26
C GLY A 124 -18.29 -16.11 -6.74
N THR A 125 -18.50 -14.91 -6.24
CA THR A 125 -18.41 -14.62 -4.81
C THR A 125 -19.60 -13.79 -4.38
N ALA A 126 -20.33 -14.28 -3.38
CA ALA A 126 -21.39 -13.53 -2.71
C ALA A 126 -20.79 -12.77 -1.51
N GLU A 127 -20.87 -11.45 -1.52
CA GLU A 127 -20.35 -10.58 -0.47
C GLU A 127 -21.43 -10.18 0.51
N PHE A 128 -21.08 -10.16 1.81
CA PHE A 128 -21.98 -9.84 2.91
C PHE A 128 -21.32 -8.88 3.90
N LEU A 129 -22.15 -8.03 4.52
CA LEU A 129 -21.80 -7.25 5.69
C LEU A 129 -22.35 -7.98 6.92
N VAL A 130 -21.46 -8.48 7.76
CA VAL A 130 -21.81 -9.16 9.02
C VAL A 130 -21.78 -8.15 10.15
N LEU A 131 -22.86 -8.11 10.95
CA LEU A 131 -22.96 -7.22 12.10
C LEU A 131 -21.96 -7.61 13.21
N PRO A 132 -21.41 -6.66 13.96
CA PRO A 132 -20.37 -6.93 14.97
C PRO A 132 -20.79 -7.88 16.06
N ASP A 133 -22.08 -7.85 16.43
CA ASP A 133 -22.69 -8.71 17.46
C ASP A 133 -23.09 -10.09 16.92
N LEU A 134 -22.81 -10.38 15.65
CA LEU A 134 -23.20 -11.61 14.95
C LEU A 134 -24.71 -11.86 14.92
N SER A 135 -25.56 -10.85 15.20
CA SER A 135 -27.02 -10.97 15.18
C SER A 135 -27.60 -11.21 13.79
N GLY A 136 -26.85 -10.82 12.74
CA GLY A 136 -27.28 -10.96 11.35
C GLY A 136 -26.25 -10.49 10.33
N PHE A 137 -26.67 -10.51 9.09
CA PHE A 137 -25.87 -10.04 7.96
C PHE A 137 -26.77 -9.41 6.89
N TYR A 138 -26.17 -8.58 6.06
CA TYR A 138 -26.77 -8.02 4.85
C TYR A 138 -26.03 -8.53 3.62
N PHE A 139 -26.77 -8.92 2.58
CA PHE A 139 -26.19 -9.21 1.28
C PHE A 139 -25.75 -7.88 0.64
N LEU A 140 -24.51 -7.82 0.17
CA LEU A 140 -23.96 -6.62 -0.45
C LEU A 140 -24.03 -6.70 -1.97
N GLU A 141 -23.38 -7.69 -2.56
CA GLU A 141 -23.38 -7.92 -4.01
C GLU A 141 -22.88 -9.33 -4.36
N MET A 142 -23.05 -9.70 -5.64
CA MET A 142 -22.47 -10.90 -6.23
C MET A 142 -21.39 -10.50 -7.24
N ASN A 143 -20.15 -10.87 -6.99
CA ASN A 143 -19.09 -10.72 -7.96
C ASN A 143 -19.09 -11.92 -8.90
N THR A 144 -19.40 -11.67 -10.17
CA THR A 144 -19.57 -12.71 -11.20
C THR A 144 -18.25 -13.07 -11.88
N ARG A 145 -17.19 -13.22 -11.09
CA ARG A 145 -15.83 -13.55 -11.51
C ARG A 145 -15.06 -14.17 -10.37
N LEU A 146 -13.93 -14.78 -10.69
CA LEU A 146 -12.93 -15.14 -9.69
C LEU A 146 -12.36 -13.88 -9.03
N GLN A 147 -12.12 -13.91 -7.74
CA GLN A 147 -11.53 -12.81 -7.00
C GLN A 147 -10.04 -13.02 -6.73
N VAL A 148 -9.32 -11.93 -6.40
CA VAL A 148 -7.88 -11.93 -6.13
C VAL A 148 -7.57 -12.89 -4.98
N GLU A 149 -8.39 -12.91 -3.95
CA GLU A 149 -8.26 -13.65 -2.69
C GLU A 149 -8.73 -15.11 -2.76
N HIS A 150 -9.07 -15.65 -3.94
CA HIS A 150 -9.41 -17.07 -4.08
C HIS A 150 -8.35 -18.06 -3.54
N PRO A 151 -7.04 -17.72 -3.55
CA PRO A 151 -6.01 -18.64 -3.07
C PRO A 151 -6.17 -19.08 -1.62
N VAL A 152 -6.73 -18.25 -0.72
CA VAL A 152 -6.95 -18.68 0.67
C VAL A 152 -8.02 -19.76 0.75
N THR A 153 -9.03 -19.73 -0.13
CA THR A 153 -10.03 -20.80 -0.22
C THR A 153 -9.43 -22.09 -0.79
N GLU A 154 -8.62 -21.99 -1.86
CA GLU A 154 -7.88 -23.12 -2.41
C GLU A 154 -6.98 -23.77 -1.34
N ALA A 155 -6.27 -22.94 -0.59
CA ALA A 155 -5.31 -23.39 0.41
C ALA A 155 -5.96 -24.21 1.54
N VAL A 156 -7.18 -23.85 1.99
CA VAL A 156 -7.88 -24.58 3.05
C VAL A 156 -8.73 -25.75 2.54
N THR A 157 -9.09 -25.76 1.25
CA THR A 157 -9.95 -26.82 0.65
C THR A 157 -9.15 -27.84 -0.17
N GLY A 158 -7.97 -27.44 -0.66
CA GLY A 158 -7.20 -28.23 -1.64
C GLY A 158 -7.81 -28.25 -3.03
N LEU A 159 -8.77 -27.38 -3.34
CA LEU A 159 -9.38 -27.25 -4.66
C LEU A 159 -8.54 -26.36 -5.57
N ASP A 160 -8.57 -26.64 -6.86
CA ASP A 160 -8.15 -25.72 -7.92
C ASP A 160 -9.41 -25.06 -8.50
N LEU A 161 -9.71 -23.85 -8.00
CA LEU A 161 -10.90 -23.10 -8.42
C LEU A 161 -10.81 -22.65 -9.88
N VAL A 162 -9.61 -22.37 -10.37
CA VAL A 162 -9.39 -21.99 -11.78
C VAL A 162 -9.60 -23.22 -12.68
N GLY A 163 -9.09 -24.38 -12.28
CA GLY A 163 -9.34 -25.64 -12.96
C GLY A 163 -10.84 -25.94 -13.05
N LEU A 164 -11.56 -25.83 -11.93
CA LEU A 164 -13.02 -26.02 -11.91
C LEU A 164 -13.77 -25.00 -12.78
N GLN A 165 -13.31 -23.75 -12.89
CA GLN A 165 -13.88 -22.79 -13.82
C GLN A 165 -13.77 -23.24 -15.28
N ILE A 166 -12.62 -23.79 -15.65
CA ILE A 166 -12.36 -24.29 -17.01
C ILE A 166 -13.24 -25.52 -17.28
N ASP A 167 -13.34 -26.44 -16.34
CA ASP A 167 -14.18 -27.65 -16.48
C ASP A 167 -15.65 -27.28 -16.64
N VAL A 168 -16.18 -26.38 -15.82
CA VAL A 168 -17.56 -25.88 -15.98
C VAL A 168 -17.75 -25.19 -17.33
N ALA A 169 -16.78 -24.42 -17.81
CA ALA A 169 -16.85 -23.75 -19.10
C ALA A 169 -16.84 -24.77 -20.28
N ARG A 170 -16.26 -25.96 -20.08
CA ARG A 170 -16.32 -27.07 -21.02
C ARG A 170 -17.65 -27.85 -20.99
N GLY A 171 -18.53 -27.48 -20.02
CA GLY A 171 -19.81 -28.17 -19.82
C GLY A 171 -19.73 -29.39 -18.91
N GLU A 172 -18.63 -29.57 -18.20
CA GLU A 172 -18.46 -30.65 -17.23
C GLU A 172 -19.28 -30.39 -15.96
N ALA A 173 -19.78 -31.48 -15.38
CA ALA A 173 -20.55 -31.40 -14.14
C ALA A 173 -19.62 -31.35 -12.93
N LEU A 174 -19.90 -30.45 -11.97
CA LEU A 174 -19.18 -30.38 -10.70
C LEU A 174 -19.31 -31.68 -9.90
N PRO A 175 -18.35 -32.06 -9.07
CA PRO A 175 -18.48 -33.14 -8.10
C PRO A 175 -19.73 -32.97 -7.23
N VAL A 176 -20.34 -34.10 -6.80
CA VAL A 176 -21.53 -34.06 -5.92
C VAL A 176 -21.20 -33.43 -4.57
N THR A 177 -20.01 -33.70 -4.07
CA THR A 177 -19.51 -33.16 -2.81
C THR A 177 -18.12 -32.56 -3.02
N LEU A 178 -17.86 -31.44 -2.38
CA LEU A 178 -16.53 -30.82 -2.35
C LEU A 178 -15.83 -31.10 -1.02
N PRO A 179 -14.48 -31.06 -0.97
CA PRO A 179 -13.73 -31.20 0.27
C PRO A 179 -14.14 -30.14 1.30
N ALA A 180 -14.20 -30.53 2.55
CA ALA A 180 -14.36 -29.59 3.66
C ALA A 180 -13.06 -28.79 3.88
N SER A 181 -13.20 -27.55 4.31
CA SER A 181 -12.05 -26.71 4.69
C SER A 181 -11.28 -27.32 5.86
N ARG A 182 -9.95 -27.25 5.83
CA ARG A 182 -9.04 -27.74 6.87
C ARG A 182 -7.98 -26.68 7.16
N GLY A 183 -7.74 -26.44 8.45
CA GLY A 183 -6.78 -25.43 8.89
C GLY A 183 -7.26 -24.01 8.63
N HIS A 184 -6.31 -23.13 8.43
CA HIS A 184 -6.53 -21.71 8.18
C HIS A 184 -5.53 -21.18 7.17
N ALA A 185 -5.93 -20.19 6.37
CA ALA A 185 -5.06 -19.51 5.42
C ALA A 185 -5.26 -18.01 5.51
N VAL A 186 -4.18 -17.25 5.38
CA VAL A 186 -4.19 -15.79 5.34
C VAL A 186 -3.37 -15.33 4.13
N GLU A 187 -3.92 -14.38 3.37
CA GLU A 187 -3.28 -13.73 2.22
C GLU A 187 -2.96 -12.29 2.56
N ALA A 188 -1.78 -11.84 2.13
CA ALA A 188 -1.38 -10.44 2.16
C ALA A 188 -1.16 -9.93 0.74
N ARG A 189 -1.76 -8.80 0.39
CA ARG A 189 -1.53 -8.11 -0.89
C ARG A 189 -0.30 -7.22 -0.79
N LEU A 190 0.79 -7.66 -1.39
CA LEU A 190 2.02 -6.89 -1.49
C LEU A 190 1.92 -5.92 -2.67
N ASN A 191 1.88 -4.63 -2.36
CA ASN A 191 1.67 -3.57 -3.33
C ASN A 191 2.87 -2.63 -3.41
N ALA A 192 3.12 -2.10 -4.62
CA ALA A 192 4.03 -0.98 -4.87
C ALA A 192 3.35 0.33 -4.47
N GLU A 193 3.29 0.60 -3.18
CA GLU A 193 2.63 1.77 -2.58
C GLU A 193 3.45 2.27 -1.40
N ASP A 194 3.46 3.60 -1.23
CA ASP A 194 4.10 4.26 -0.09
C ASP A 194 3.06 4.62 0.98
N PRO A 195 2.95 3.83 2.07
CA PRO A 195 2.02 4.14 3.16
C PRO A 195 2.30 5.46 3.87
N ASP A 196 3.55 5.97 3.85
CA ASP A 196 3.93 7.26 4.44
C ASP A 196 3.46 8.46 3.61
N GLU A 197 3.17 8.24 2.34
CA GLU A 197 2.68 9.26 1.40
C GLU A 197 1.21 9.02 1.03
N GLY A 198 0.39 8.60 1.99
CA GLY A 198 -1.03 8.36 1.76
C GLY A 198 -1.33 7.19 0.80
N PHE A 199 -0.43 6.21 0.75
CA PHE A 199 -0.45 5.06 -0.18
C PHE A 199 -0.28 5.46 -1.64
N ARG A 200 0.60 6.43 -1.85
CA ARG A 200 0.98 6.82 -3.19
C ARG A 200 1.55 5.62 -3.96
N PRO A 201 1.08 5.35 -5.18
CA PRO A 201 1.66 4.33 -6.04
C PRO A 201 3.15 4.56 -6.30
N SER A 202 3.92 3.48 -6.34
CA SER A 202 5.37 3.47 -6.51
C SER A 202 5.76 2.78 -7.82
N ALA A 203 5.56 3.47 -8.96
CA ALA A 203 6.03 2.99 -10.25
C ALA A 203 7.56 3.06 -10.32
N GLY A 204 8.22 2.02 -10.83
CA GLY A 204 9.67 1.98 -10.97
C GLY A 204 10.22 0.56 -11.13
N ARG A 205 11.54 0.46 -11.27
CA ARG A 205 12.22 -0.84 -11.39
C ARG A 205 12.31 -1.53 -10.04
N LEU A 206 12.04 -2.83 -10.01
CA LEU A 206 12.29 -3.69 -8.85
C LEU A 206 13.80 -3.96 -8.75
N LEU A 207 14.48 -3.18 -7.90
CA LEU A 207 15.91 -3.34 -7.65
C LEU A 207 16.20 -4.63 -6.89
N ARG A 208 15.26 -5.05 -6.05
CA ARG A 208 15.26 -6.30 -5.33
C ARG A 208 13.83 -6.78 -5.12
N PHE A 209 13.61 -8.06 -5.35
CA PHE A 209 12.31 -8.69 -5.21
C PHE A 209 12.49 -10.15 -4.80
N ASP A 210 12.84 -10.34 -3.53
CA ASP A 210 13.09 -11.64 -2.93
C ASP A 210 11.95 -11.95 -1.97
N LEU A 211 11.01 -12.76 -2.38
CA LEU A 211 9.87 -13.17 -1.56
C LEU A 211 10.15 -14.54 -0.95
N ALA A 212 10.00 -14.63 0.38
CA ALA A 212 10.25 -15.87 1.10
C ALA A 212 9.14 -16.88 0.80
N THR A 213 9.58 -18.09 0.42
CA THR A 213 8.73 -19.25 0.23
C THR A 213 9.14 -20.37 1.18
N GLY A 214 8.32 -21.39 1.35
CA GLY A 214 8.61 -22.54 2.19
C GLY A 214 7.36 -23.35 2.52
N PRO A 215 7.47 -24.36 3.40
CA PRO A 215 6.34 -25.16 3.80
C PRO A 215 5.19 -24.31 4.36
N GLY A 216 4.01 -24.39 3.72
CA GLY A 216 2.83 -23.61 4.11
C GLY A 216 2.87 -22.14 3.69
N VAL A 217 3.79 -21.73 2.80
CA VAL A 217 3.83 -20.40 2.19
C VAL A 217 3.79 -20.53 0.67
N ARG A 218 2.77 -19.94 0.06
CA ARG A 218 2.62 -19.79 -1.40
C ARG A 218 2.80 -18.31 -1.76
N VAL A 219 3.46 -18.06 -2.87
CA VAL A 219 3.59 -16.72 -3.44
C VAL A 219 3.08 -16.74 -4.88
N ASP A 220 2.09 -15.92 -5.17
CA ASP A 220 1.60 -15.68 -6.53
C ASP A 220 2.08 -14.30 -6.96
N SER A 221 2.94 -14.22 -7.98
CA SER A 221 3.49 -12.96 -8.48
C SER A 221 3.56 -12.94 -10.00
N GLY A 222 3.31 -11.78 -10.58
CA GLY A 222 3.56 -11.49 -11.99
C GLY A 222 4.88 -10.76 -12.25
N PHE A 223 5.70 -10.51 -11.20
CA PHE A 223 6.93 -9.75 -11.28
C PHE A 223 8.13 -10.53 -10.77
N ALA A 224 9.31 -10.12 -11.24
CA ALA A 224 10.62 -10.59 -10.78
C ALA A 224 11.57 -9.40 -10.55
N ALA A 225 12.72 -9.63 -9.90
CA ALA A 225 13.76 -8.61 -9.78
C ALA A 225 14.22 -8.15 -11.16
N GLY A 226 14.33 -6.83 -11.36
CA GLY A 226 14.68 -6.19 -12.62
C GLY A 226 13.48 -5.75 -13.46
N ASP A 227 12.29 -6.27 -13.22
CA ASP A 227 11.06 -5.81 -13.90
C ASP A 227 10.72 -4.37 -13.52
N VAL A 228 9.94 -3.72 -14.37
CA VAL A 228 9.44 -2.36 -14.14
C VAL A 228 7.96 -2.42 -13.79
N VAL A 229 7.62 -1.89 -12.62
CA VAL A 229 6.23 -1.68 -12.21
C VAL A 229 5.69 -0.48 -12.98
N PRO A 230 4.71 -0.69 -13.88
CA PRO A 230 4.18 0.39 -14.72
C PRO A 230 3.25 1.30 -13.92
N GLY A 231 3.23 2.59 -14.29
CA GLY A 231 2.34 3.57 -13.65
C GLY A 231 0.90 3.58 -14.19
N GLU A 232 0.58 2.74 -15.18
CA GLU A 232 -0.71 2.71 -15.87
C GLU A 232 -1.69 1.65 -15.33
N PHE A 233 -1.20 0.67 -14.57
CA PHE A 233 -1.99 -0.45 -14.06
C PHE A 233 -2.14 -0.41 -12.54
N ASP A 234 -2.48 -1.55 -11.95
CA ASP A 234 -2.60 -1.73 -10.51
C ASP A 234 -1.22 -1.81 -9.84
N SER A 235 -1.16 -1.45 -8.56
CA SER A 235 0.07 -1.47 -7.75
C SER A 235 0.47 -2.85 -7.24
N MET A 236 -0.35 -3.89 -7.46
CA MET A 236 -0.13 -5.23 -6.90
C MET A 236 1.11 -5.90 -7.51
N LEU A 237 2.07 -6.25 -6.64
CA LEU A 237 3.29 -6.98 -7.01
C LEU A 237 3.14 -8.48 -6.83
N ALA A 238 2.55 -8.89 -5.72
CA ALA A 238 2.37 -10.29 -5.36
C ALA A 238 1.29 -10.46 -4.30
N LYS A 239 0.83 -11.71 -4.17
CA LYS A 239 0.08 -12.21 -3.04
C LYS A 239 0.97 -13.16 -2.26
N VAL A 240 1.08 -12.98 -0.96
CA VAL A 240 1.77 -13.90 -0.04
C VAL A 240 0.71 -14.61 0.77
N ILE A 241 0.58 -15.91 0.58
CA ILE A 241 -0.46 -16.75 1.20
C ILE A 241 0.22 -17.71 2.17
N ALA A 242 -0.16 -17.67 3.44
CA ALA A 242 0.34 -18.59 4.45
C ALA A 242 -0.80 -19.48 4.98
N THR A 243 -0.48 -20.75 5.20
CA THR A 243 -1.41 -21.76 5.70
C THR A 243 -0.90 -22.39 6.99
N GLY A 244 -1.81 -22.76 7.87
CA GLY A 244 -1.49 -23.46 9.12
C GLY A 244 -2.62 -24.36 9.59
N PRO A 245 -2.32 -25.32 10.50
CA PRO A 245 -3.37 -26.10 11.19
C PRO A 245 -4.34 -25.23 11.95
N THR A 246 -3.84 -24.12 12.51
CA THR A 246 -4.62 -23.10 13.22
C THR A 246 -4.46 -21.73 12.57
N ARG A 247 -5.32 -20.78 12.94
CA ARG A 247 -5.19 -19.38 12.52
C ARG A 247 -3.89 -18.75 13.01
N GLU A 248 -3.49 -19.05 14.23
CA GLU A 248 -2.24 -18.56 14.82
C GLU A 248 -1.01 -19.04 14.05
N ASP A 249 -0.99 -20.32 13.64
CA ASP A 249 0.10 -20.88 12.81
C ASP A 249 0.17 -20.20 11.44
N ALA A 250 -0.98 -19.93 10.80
CA ALA A 250 -1.05 -19.23 9.52
C ALA A 250 -0.53 -17.80 9.65
N LEU A 251 -0.96 -17.06 10.68
CA LEU A 251 -0.50 -15.70 10.97
C LEU A 251 1.01 -15.65 11.26
N ALA A 252 1.53 -16.56 12.09
CA ALA A 252 2.96 -16.62 12.40
C ALA A 252 3.81 -16.89 11.15
N ARG A 253 3.35 -17.80 10.26
CA ARG A 253 4.02 -18.07 8.98
C ARG A 253 3.97 -16.88 8.02
N LEU A 254 2.84 -16.18 7.96
CA LEU A 254 2.73 -14.98 7.14
C LEU A 254 3.67 -13.88 7.64
N GLU A 255 3.71 -13.65 8.94
CA GLU A 255 4.61 -12.69 9.59
C GLU A 255 6.08 -13.03 9.29
N GLU A 256 6.48 -14.30 9.45
CA GLU A 256 7.84 -14.75 9.12
C GLU A 256 8.15 -14.60 7.63
N ALA A 257 7.23 -14.99 6.74
CA ALA A 257 7.42 -14.86 5.29
C ALA A 257 7.60 -13.40 4.87
N LEU A 258 6.77 -12.49 5.38
CA LEU A 258 6.90 -11.06 5.15
C LEU A 258 8.20 -10.49 5.74
N ALA A 259 8.59 -10.89 6.95
CA ALA A 259 9.83 -10.43 7.58
C ALA A 259 11.10 -10.85 6.81
N ARG A 260 11.09 -12.05 6.23
CA ARG A 260 12.21 -12.58 5.43
C ARG A 260 12.20 -12.11 3.98
N SER A 261 11.11 -11.52 3.51
CA SER A 261 11.01 -10.97 2.16
C SER A 261 11.73 -9.62 2.08
N THR A 262 12.29 -9.32 0.91
CA THR A 262 12.91 -8.01 0.64
C THR A 262 12.37 -7.46 -0.66
N VAL A 263 11.85 -6.23 -0.60
CA VAL A 263 11.32 -5.51 -1.77
C VAL A 263 11.95 -4.12 -1.80
N ALA A 264 12.64 -3.80 -2.89
CA ALA A 264 13.21 -2.47 -3.13
C ALA A 264 12.79 -1.98 -4.51
N ILE A 265 12.11 -0.85 -4.57
CA ILE A 265 11.57 -0.25 -5.79
C ILE A 265 12.32 1.06 -6.06
N GLU A 266 12.90 1.19 -7.23
CA GLU A 266 13.57 2.42 -7.66
C GLU A 266 12.57 3.58 -7.67
N GLY A 267 12.86 4.61 -6.86
CA GLY A 267 11.99 5.79 -6.77
C GLY A 267 10.73 5.63 -5.93
N GLY A 268 10.57 4.52 -5.19
CA GLY A 268 9.35 4.27 -4.41
C GLY A 268 9.53 3.35 -3.21
N ALA A 269 8.41 2.92 -2.67
CA ALA A 269 8.29 2.01 -1.54
C ALA A 269 7.27 0.90 -1.80
N SER A 270 7.24 -0.12 -0.97
CA SER A 270 6.17 -1.12 -0.91
C SER A 270 5.43 -1.03 0.42
N ASN A 271 4.23 -1.59 0.47
CA ASN A 271 3.44 -1.68 1.70
C ASN A 271 3.89 -2.82 2.63
N ARG A 272 5.02 -3.51 2.36
CA ARG A 272 5.49 -4.66 3.14
C ARG A 272 5.62 -4.36 4.64
N GLY A 273 6.22 -3.22 5.00
CA GLY A 273 6.36 -2.83 6.40
C GLY A 273 5.01 -2.62 7.09
N LEU A 274 4.01 -2.07 6.38
CA LEU A 274 2.66 -1.96 6.89
C LEU A 274 2.02 -3.34 7.08
N LEU A 275 2.17 -4.25 6.13
CA LEU A 275 1.63 -5.61 6.24
C LEU A 275 2.15 -6.34 7.47
N LEU A 276 3.44 -6.23 7.78
CA LEU A 276 4.04 -6.77 9.00
C LEU A 276 3.36 -6.24 10.27
N GLU A 277 3.16 -4.93 10.36
CA GLU A 277 2.50 -4.31 11.51
C GLU A 277 1.03 -4.72 11.61
N LEU A 278 0.32 -4.85 10.48
CA LEU A 278 -1.09 -5.26 10.47
C LEU A 278 -1.26 -6.71 10.92
N VAL A 279 -0.41 -7.64 10.45
CA VAL A 279 -0.44 -9.06 10.85
C VAL A 279 -0.12 -9.21 12.34
N ALA A 280 0.78 -8.40 12.87
CA ALA A 280 1.15 -8.41 14.29
C ALA A 280 0.14 -7.66 15.19
N HIS A 281 -0.74 -6.83 14.60
CA HIS A 281 -1.65 -5.96 15.36
C HIS A 281 -2.70 -6.75 16.13
N GLU A 282 -2.89 -6.42 17.42
CA GLU A 282 -3.82 -7.09 18.33
C GLU A 282 -5.27 -7.17 17.77
N ALA A 283 -5.78 -6.08 17.18
CA ALA A 283 -7.12 -6.06 16.62
C ALA A 283 -7.32 -7.09 15.49
N PHE A 284 -6.29 -7.32 14.66
CA PHE A 284 -6.35 -8.35 13.61
C PHE A 284 -6.21 -9.75 14.20
N ARG A 285 -5.26 -9.96 15.13
CA ARG A 285 -5.06 -11.23 15.82
C ARG A 285 -6.31 -11.69 16.57
N ASP A 286 -7.03 -10.75 17.17
CA ASP A 286 -8.27 -11.03 17.90
C ASP A 286 -9.53 -11.11 17.01
N GLY A 287 -9.42 -10.91 15.70
CA GLY A 287 -10.55 -10.91 14.78
C GLY A 287 -11.56 -9.77 15.00
N ARG A 288 -11.10 -8.63 15.55
CA ARG A 288 -11.92 -7.45 15.88
C ARG A 288 -11.92 -6.36 14.77
N VAL A 289 -11.34 -6.67 13.61
CA VAL A 289 -11.25 -5.72 12.49
C VAL A 289 -12.59 -5.58 11.79
N THR A 290 -12.98 -4.35 11.52
CA THR A 290 -14.15 -3.99 10.71
C THR A 290 -13.71 -3.31 9.42
N THR A 291 -14.62 -3.13 8.47
CA THR A 291 -14.32 -2.50 7.15
C THR A 291 -13.75 -1.09 7.25
N ARG A 292 -13.92 -0.40 8.38
CA ARG A 292 -13.48 0.97 8.62
C ARG A 292 -12.30 1.07 9.58
N TRP A 293 -11.88 -0.05 10.15
CA TRP A 293 -10.87 -0.06 11.21
C TRP A 293 -9.55 0.58 10.77
N LEU A 294 -9.02 0.20 9.59
CA LEU A 294 -7.74 0.72 9.12
C LEU A 294 -7.80 2.21 8.80
N ASP A 295 -8.82 2.65 8.05
CA ASP A 295 -9.02 4.07 7.74
C ASP A 295 -9.23 4.92 8.99
N GLY A 296 -10.01 4.42 9.95
CA GLY A 296 -10.23 5.08 11.25
C GLY A 296 -8.96 5.17 12.09
N THR A 297 -8.15 4.12 12.10
CA THR A 297 -6.88 4.07 12.83
C THR A 297 -5.87 5.06 12.23
N ILE A 298 -5.73 5.09 10.90
CA ILE A 298 -4.87 6.06 10.21
C ILE A 298 -5.35 7.49 10.48
N ALA A 299 -6.66 7.75 10.37
CA ALA A 299 -7.21 9.08 10.59
C ALA A 299 -7.02 9.59 12.03
N SER A 300 -7.11 8.70 13.03
CA SER A 300 -7.00 9.08 14.46
C SER A 300 -5.56 9.13 14.97
N ARG A 301 -4.67 8.28 14.48
CA ARG A 301 -3.30 8.13 14.98
C ARG A 301 -2.22 8.60 13.99
N GLY A 302 -2.60 8.92 12.76
CA GLY A 302 -1.67 9.25 11.68
C GLY A 302 -0.95 8.03 11.09
N ASP A 303 -0.73 6.98 11.88
CA ASP A 303 -0.07 5.74 11.46
C ASP A 303 -0.51 4.57 12.36
N VAL A 304 -0.48 3.36 11.83
CA VAL A 304 -0.68 2.11 12.59
C VAL A 304 0.65 1.50 13.03
N ARG A 305 1.78 1.95 12.45
CA ARG A 305 3.10 1.35 12.63
C ARG A 305 3.76 1.83 13.91
N HIS A 306 4.36 0.89 14.61
CA HIS A 306 5.32 1.17 15.66
C HIS A 306 6.70 1.36 15.02
N ARG A 307 7.15 2.58 14.84
CA ARG A 307 8.43 2.91 14.19
C ARG A 307 9.63 2.44 15.03
N LYS A 308 9.78 1.13 15.15
CA LYS A 308 10.94 0.50 15.79
C LYS A 308 12.21 0.89 15.03
N HIS A 309 13.34 0.93 15.75
CA HIS A 309 14.66 1.16 15.14
C HIS A 309 14.82 2.50 14.41
N LEU A 310 14.07 3.54 14.78
CA LEU A 310 14.18 4.87 14.14
C LEU A 310 15.60 5.45 14.23
N ASP A 311 16.28 5.29 15.37
CA ASP A 311 17.66 5.72 15.57
C ASP A 311 18.63 4.98 14.64
N ALA A 312 18.49 3.67 14.51
CA ALA A 312 19.27 2.85 13.60
C ALA A 312 18.99 3.19 12.13
N ALA A 313 17.74 3.42 11.76
CA ALA A 313 17.35 3.82 10.41
C ALA A 313 17.91 5.21 10.04
N LEU A 314 17.92 6.18 10.98
CA LEU A 314 18.55 7.49 10.78
C LEU A 314 20.07 7.36 10.58
N VAL A 315 20.73 6.52 11.38
CA VAL A 315 22.16 6.24 11.23
C VAL A 315 22.44 5.59 9.86
N ALA A 316 21.64 4.60 9.45
CA ALA A 316 21.77 3.96 8.16
C ALA A 316 21.54 4.97 7.00
N ALA A 317 20.51 5.82 7.09
CA ALA A 317 20.23 6.88 6.12
C ALA A 317 21.44 7.82 5.95
N ALA A 318 22.00 8.28 7.06
CA ALA A 318 23.14 9.21 7.04
C ALA A 318 24.40 8.57 6.43
N ILE A 319 24.68 7.31 6.76
CA ILE A 319 25.81 6.58 6.17
C ILE A 319 25.60 6.34 4.68
N GLY A 320 24.40 5.98 4.24
CA GLY A 320 24.09 5.80 2.81
C GLY A 320 24.27 7.10 2.02
N GLU A 321 23.81 8.24 2.55
CA GLU A 321 24.06 9.55 1.93
C GLU A 321 25.57 9.91 1.91
N TYR A 322 26.31 9.60 2.97
CA TYR A 322 27.75 9.77 3.02
C TYR A 322 28.46 8.93 1.93
N GLN A 323 28.10 7.65 1.80
CA GLN A 323 28.69 6.76 0.80
C GLN A 323 28.38 7.26 -0.63
N ARG A 324 27.14 7.71 -0.88
CA ARG A 324 26.73 8.25 -2.19
C ARG A 324 27.54 9.51 -2.54
N ALA A 325 27.60 10.47 -1.61
CA ALA A 325 28.38 11.69 -1.81
C ALA A 325 29.87 11.40 -2.04
N ARG A 326 30.41 10.36 -1.38
CA ARG A 326 31.79 9.92 -1.60
C ARG A 326 31.98 9.28 -2.98
N ALA A 327 31.03 8.45 -3.40
CA ALA A 327 31.07 7.81 -4.73
C ALA A 327 30.99 8.84 -5.85
N GLU A 328 30.15 9.86 -5.72
CA GLU A 328 30.07 10.98 -6.66
C GLU A 328 31.41 11.73 -6.76
N GLN A 329 32.06 12.01 -5.62
CA GLN A 329 33.36 12.64 -5.56
C GLN A 329 34.47 11.79 -6.23
N VAL A 330 34.46 10.49 -5.97
CA VAL A 330 35.41 9.55 -6.60
C VAL A 330 35.18 9.49 -8.13
N ALA A 331 33.92 9.47 -8.58
CA ALA A 331 33.57 9.48 -10.00
C ALA A 331 34.04 10.78 -10.69
N GLU A 332 33.95 11.92 -10.01
CA GLU A 332 34.41 13.20 -10.49
C GLU A 332 35.95 13.21 -10.61
N LEU A 333 36.67 12.73 -9.60
CA LEU A 333 38.11 12.56 -9.64
C LEU A 333 38.57 11.67 -10.81
N ALA A 334 37.85 10.55 -11.01
CA ALA A 334 38.14 9.66 -12.14
C ALA A 334 37.96 10.35 -13.48
N ARG A 335 36.91 11.16 -13.65
CA ARG A 335 36.72 11.98 -14.88
C ARG A 335 37.84 13.00 -15.11
N HIS A 336 38.32 13.65 -14.04
CA HIS A 336 39.42 14.58 -14.13
C HIS A 336 40.75 13.87 -14.47
N ALA A 337 41.02 12.72 -13.84
CA ALA A 337 42.20 11.91 -14.13
C ALA A 337 42.20 11.45 -15.59
N HIS A 338 41.08 11.04 -16.18
CA HIS A 338 40.97 10.72 -17.59
C HIS A 338 41.29 11.90 -18.52
N ARG A 339 41.16 13.14 -18.05
CA ARG A 339 41.52 14.37 -18.78
C ARG A 339 42.96 14.83 -18.51
N GLY A 340 43.76 14.02 -17.78
CA GLY A 340 45.12 14.36 -17.39
C GLY A 340 45.27 15.42 -16.30
N ILE A 341 44.18 15.72 -15.57
CA ILE A 341 44.18 16.70 -14.48
C ILE A 341 44.47 15.95 -13.18
N ALA A 342 45.66 16.17 -12.60
CA ALA A 342 46.01 15.59 -11.32
C ALA A 342 45.27 16.31 -10.19
N GLN A 343 44.53 15.56 -9.38
CA GLN A 343 43.92 16.04 -8.14
C GLN A 343 44.28 15.09 -7.00
N SER A 344 44.41 15.65 -5.78
CA SER A 344 44.58 14.84 -4.57
C SER A 344 43.29 14.18 -4.21
N ILE A 345 43.34 12.95 -3.71
CA ILE A 345 42.20 12.30 -3.09
C ILE A 345 41.89 13.02 -1.77
N PRO A 346 40.71 13.62 -1.61
CA PRO A 346 40.38 14.30 -0.38
C PRO A 346 40.41 13.34 0.82
N GLU A 347 40.93 13.80 1.95
CA GLU A 347 40.85 13.06 3.21
C GLU A 347 39.40 12.82 3.59
N ALA A 348 39.17 11.82 4.45
CA ALA A 348 37.86 11.53 4.99
C ALA A 348 37.43 12.66 5.94
N GLU A 349 36.55 13.51 5.47
CA GLU A 349 35.98 14.61 6.25
C GLU A 349 34.61 14.23 6.80
N ALA A 350 34.28 14.77 7.97
CA ALA A 350 32.95 14.67 8.54
C ALA A 350 31.95 15.46 7.64
N ARG A 351 30.81 14.84 7.33
CA ARG A 351 29.73 15.47 6.56
C ARG A 351 28.44 15.45 7.35
N SER A 352 27.74 16.57 7.31
CA SER A 352 26.46 16.74 8.00
C SER A 352 25.30 16.46 7.07
N PHE A 353 24.34 15.66 7.53
CA PHE A 353 23.10 15.37 6.83
C PHE A 353 21.90 15.74 7.70
N ARG A 354 20.90 16.35 7.11
CA ARG A 354 19.67 16.76 7.77
C ARG A 354 18.49 15.98 7.22
N PHE A 355 17.69 15.44 8.13
CA PHE A 355 16.50 14.67 7.82
C PHE A 355 15.29 15.24 8.55
N SER A 356 14.16 15.34 7.86
CA SER A 356 12.88 15.63 8.51
C SER A 356 12.22 14.31 8.95
N VAL A 357 11.86 14.25 10.24
CA VAL A 357 11.26 13.08 10.87
C VAL A 357 10.10 13.55 11.74
N ALA A 358 8.87 13.18 11.36
CA ALA A 358 7.67 13.50 12.12
C ALA A 358 7.56 14.99 12.53
N GLY A 359 7.88 15.92 11.62
CA GLY A 359 7.85 17.37 11.85
C GLY A 359 9.04 17.94 12.60
N SER A 360 10.03 17.11 12.96
CA SER A 360 11.28 17.54 13.61
C SER A 360 12.46 17.32 12.66
N THR A 361 13.50 18.16 12.77
CA THR A 361 14.74 18.00 11.99
C THR A 361 15.81 17.32 12.84
N ALA A 362 16.35 16.22 12.34
CA ALA A 362 17.54 15.56 12.88
C ALA A 362 18.76 15.91 12.03
N SER A 363 19.86 16.34 12.66
CA SER A 363 21.15 16.58 12.00
C SER A 363 22.16 15.55 12.50
N LEU A 364 22.76 14.81 11.56
CA LEU A 364 23.75 13.78 11.85
C LEU A 364 25.04 14.10 11.12
N ASP A 365 26.16 14.07 11.84
CA ASP A 365 27.50 14.16 11.26
C ASP A 365 28.09 12.76 11.11
N VAL A 366 28.56 12.45 9.93
CA VAL A 366 29.14 11.13 9.59
C VAL A 366 30.60 11.30 9.20
N LEU A 367 31.46 10.52 9.84
CA LEU A 367 32.89 10.40 9.53
C LEU A 367 33.23 8.94 9.28
N ALA A 368 33.87 8.62 8.15
CA ALA A 368 34.47 7.30 7.96
C ALA A 368 35.68 7.11 8.88
N ALA A 369 35.61 6.12 9.75
CA ALA A 369 36.65 5.78 10.74
C ALA A 369 37.47 4.55 10.31
N GLY A 370 37.28 4.06 9.08
CA GLY A 370 37.96 2.90 8.49
C GLY A 370 37.07 2.18 7.50
N PRO A 371 37.53 1.05 6.93
CA PRO A 371 36.68 0.23 6.06
C PRO A 371 35.42 -0.18 6.80
N GLU A 372 34.25 0.15 6.23
CA GLU A 372 32.92 -0.18 6.79
C GLU A 372 32.64 0.34 8.22
N ARG A 373 33.57 1.10 8.82
CA ARG A 373 33.40 1.71 10.15
C ARG A 373 33.12 3.20 10.02
N TYR A 374 32.10 3.63 10.75
CA TYR A 374 31.65 5.03 10.74
C TYR A 374 31.46 5.51 12.17
N ARG A 375 31.83 6.78 12.41
CA ARG A 375 31.43 7.53 13.58
C ARG A 375 30.29 8.45 13.20
N VAL A 376 29.13 8.28 13.84
CA VAL A 376 27.96 9.09 13.61
C VAL A 376 27.67 9.88 14.87
N SER A 377 27.54 11.19 14.73
CA SER A 377 27.28 12.13 15.85
C SER A 377 25.95 12.84 15.64
N CYS A 378 25.19 13.01 16.73
CA CYS A 378 23.93 13.74 16.74
C CYS A 378 23.76 14.43 18.11
N ALA A 379 23.49 15.74 18.12
CA ALA A 379 23.26 16.52 19.34
C ALA A 379 24.34 16.31 20.42
N GLY A 380 25.62 16.30 20.03
CA GLY A 380 26.76 16.13 20.94
C GLY A 380 27.02 14.69 21.43
N ARG A 381 26.21 13.73 21.01
CA ARG A 381 26.44 12.28 21.26
C ARG A 381 27.01 11.64 20.02
N SER A 382 27.94 10.69 20.19
CA SER A 382 28.50 9.95 19.06
C SER A 382 28.46 8.45 19.30
N VAL A 383 28.35 7.70 18.22
CA VAL A 383 28.35 6.22 18.21
C VAL A 383 29.24 5.73 17.07
N GLU A 384 29.99 4.68 17.35
CA GLU A 384 30.71 3.95 16.31
C GLU A 384 29.86 2.76 15.87
N VAL A 385 29.77 2.59 14.54
CA VAL A 385 28.98 1.54 13.91
C VAL A 385 29.75 0.91 12.77
N THR A 386 29.41 -0.34 12.45
CA THR A 386 29.82 -0.96 11.18
C THR A 386 28.61 -0.99 10.22
N TYR A 387 28.89 -0.69 8.96
CA TYR A 387 27.88 -0.72 7.90
C TYR A 387 28.47 -1.49 6.72
N HIS A 388 28.04 -2.74 6.60
CA HIS A 388 28.50 -3.67 5.57
C HIS A 388 27.49 -3.74 4.45
N ALA A 389 27.82 -3.19 3.26
CA ALA A 389 26.98 -3.28 2.08
C ALA A 389 26.94 -4.73 1.56
N THR A 390 25.75 -5.30 1.43
CA THR A 390 25.52 -6.66 0.92
C THR A 390 24.97 -6.68 -0.51
N GLY A 391 24.64 -5.50 -1.05
CA GLY A 391 24.12 -5.30 -2.40
C GLY A 391 23.88 -3.83 -2.70
N PRO A 392 23.34 -3.49 -3.88
CA PRO A 392 23.14 -2.10 -4.30
C PRO A 392 22.24 -1.28 -3.38
N CYS A 393 21.26 -1.93 -2.76
CA CYS A 393 20.29 -1.29 -1.86
C CYS A 393 20.18 -2.00 -0.50
N THR A 394 21.09 -2.94 -0.18
CA THR A 394 21.04 -3.73 1.05
C THR A 394 22.36 -3.66 1.81
N ALA A 395 22.24 -3.66 3.14
CA ALA A 395 23.39 -3.65 4.04
C ALA A 395 23.04 -4.33 5.37
N VAL A 396 24.06 -4.54 6.19
CA VAL A 396 23.92 -4.91 7.59
C VAL A 396 24.55 -3.80 8.43
N LEU A 397 23.73 -3.12 9.23
CA LEU A 397 24.17 -2.16 10.22
C LEU A 397 24.42 -2.90 11.54
N THR A 398 25.62 -2.77 12.11
CA THR A 398 25.89 -3.20 13.49
C THR A 398 25.94 -1.99 14.40
N LEU A 399 24.96 -1.88 15.27
CA LEU A 399 24.78 -0.78 16.22
C LEU A 399 24.69 -1.36 17.64
N ARG A 400 25.61 -0.97 18.54
CA ARG A 400 25.66 -1.44 19.95
C ARG A 400 25.65 -2.98 20.06
N GLY A 401 26.30 -3.66 19.13
CA GLY A 401 26.39 -5.15 19.10
C GLY A 401 25.19 -5.84 18.42
N HIS A 402 24.11 -5.13 18.09
CA HIS A 402 22.98 -5.67 17.34
C HIS A 402 23.23 -5.54 15.84
N ARG A 403 23.01 -6.63 15.12
CA ARG A 403 23.09 -6.68 13.66
C ARG A 403 21.69 -6.51 13.08
N LEU A 404 21.49 -5.43 12.35
CA LEU A 404 20.20 -5.04 11.78
C LEU A 404 20.32 -5.08 10.25
N PRO A 405 19.53 -5.90 9.55
CA PRO A 405 19.43 -5.83 8.10
C PRO A 405 18.82 -4.49 7.69
N VAL A 406 19.39 -3.88 6.66
CA VAL A 406 18.97 -2.58 6.13
C VAL A 406 18.67 -2.72 4.65
N VAL A 407 17.53 -2.18 4.22
CA VAL A 407 17.22 -1.90 2.82
C VAL A 407 17.07 -0.40 2.67
N GLN A 408 17.79 0.20 1.72
CA GLN A 408 17.76 1.63 1.51
C GLN A 408 17.54 1.97 0.05
N VAL A 409 16.53 2.79 -0.22
CA VAL A 409 16.20 3.30 -1.56
C VAL A 409 16.16 4.82 -1.52
N VAL A 410 16.87 5.45 -2.45
CA VAL A 410 16.87 6.89 -2.61
C VAL A 410 15.89 7.28 -3.70
N THR A 411 14.98 8.17 -3.37
CA THR A 411 14.03 8.77 -4.31
C THR A 411 14.37 10.25 -4.56
N PRO A 412 13.77 10.89 -5.53
CA PRO A 412 13.97 12.32 -5.72
C PRO A 412 13.62 13.19 -4.51
N THR A 413 12.64 12.77 -3.70
CA THR A 413 12.08 13.54 -2.59
C THR A 413 12.40 13.00 -1.20
N ALA A 414 12.86 11.74 -1.10
CA ALA A 414 13.05 11.07 0.19
C ALA A 414 14.09 9.95 0.14
N LEU A 415 14.49 9.49 1.31
CA LEU A 415 15.13 8.19 1.50
C LEU A 415 14.14 7.26 2.19
N HIS A 416 13.93 6.10 1.60
CA HIS A 416 13.21 5.00 2.22
C HIS A 416 14.23 4.05 2.83
N VAL A 417 14.16 3.87 4.12
CA VAL A 417 15.06 2.98 4.88
C VAL A 417 14.21 1.98 5.63
N GLU A 418 14.42 0.73 5.34
CA GLU A 418 13.87 -0.35 6.13
C GLU A 418 14.99 -0.89 7.02
N CYS A 419 14.76 -0.94 8.32
CA CYS A 419 15.71 -1.44 9.30
C CYS A 419 15.03 -2.53 10.11
N ASP A 420 15.52 -3.76 9.99
CA ASP A 420 14.95 -4.95 10.63
C ASP A 420 13.43 -5.08 10.42
N GLY A 421 12.98 -4.90 9.19
CA GLY A 421 11.58 -4.96 8.79
C GLY A 421 10.75 -3.70 9.07
N ALA A 422 11.23 -2.77 9.89
CA ALA A 422 10.56 -1.50 10.16
C ALA A 422 10.89 -0.48 9.07
N SER A 423 9.87 0.03 8.38
CA SER A 423 10.00 1.01 7.30
C SER A 423 10.00 2.43 7.83
N HIS A 424 10.91 3.27 7.32
CA HIS A 424 11.06 4.67 7.65
C HIS A 424 11.23 5.49 6.38
N ARG A 425 10.62 6.66 6.35
CA ARG A 425 10.81 7.63 5.28
C ARG A 425 11.43 8.90 5.85
N PHE A 426 12.52 9.34 5.26
CA PHE A 426 13.21 10.58 5.59
C PHE A 426 13.11 11.54 4.42
N ALA A 427 12.35 12.63 4.58
CA ALA A 427 12.26 13.64 3.54
C ALA A 427 13.62 14.35 3.37
N ARG A 428 14.01 14.56 2.11
CA ARG A 428 15.20 15.34 1.75
C ARG A 428 14.86 16.83 1.84
N ALA A 429 15.81 17.63 2.33
CA ALA A 429 15.63 19.07 2.34
C ALA A 429 15.42 19.58 0.90
N SER A 430 14.35 20.34 0.69
CA SER A 430 14.06 20.95 -0.60
C SER A 430 14.94 22.20 -0.79
N ASP A 431 15.51 22.35 -1.98
CA ASP A 431 16.20 23.57 -2.44
C ASP A 431 15.24 24.55 -3.17
N GLY A 432 13.93 24.40 -2.92
CA GLY A 432 12.88 25.15 -3.62
C GLY A 432 12.44 24.51 -4.95
N ARG A 433 13.11 23.45 -5.40
CA ARG A 433 12.69 22.71 -6.58
C ARG A 433 11.66 21.66 -6.22
N VAL A 434 10.47 21.78 -6.78
CA VAL A 434 9.42 20.78 -6.66
C VAL A 434 9.53 19.82 -7.83
N VAL A 435 9.75 18.55 -7.54
CA VAL A 435 9.99 17.53 -8.57
C VAL A 435 8.89 16.47 -8.58
N ALA A 436 8.69 15.82 -9.72
CA ALA A 436 7.79 14.68 -9.80
C ALA A 436 8.35 13.53 -8.97
N PRO A 437 7.55 13.01 -8.01
CA PRO A 437 8.01 11.92 -7.16
C PRO A 437 8.11 10.58 -7.90
N VAL A 438 7.28 10.39 -8.93
CA VAL A 438 7.18 9.18 -9.77
C VAL A 438 6.85 9.61 -11.21
N PRO A 439 7.02 8.74 -12.21
CA PRO A 439 6.49 8.98 -13.56
C PRO A 439 4.98 9.13 -13.52
N ALA A 440 4.43 10.17 -14.14
CA ALA A 440 3.02 10.53 -14.02
C ALA A 440 2.50 11.35 -15.22
N ALA A 441 1.17 11.51 -15.30
CA ALA A 441 0.53 12.50 -16.16
C ALA A 441 0.06 13.70 -15.32
N VAL A 442 0.28 14.92 -15.78
CA VAL A 442 -0.22 16.15 -15.14
C VAL A 442 -1.70 16.31 -15.47
N THR A 443 -2.59 16.24 -14.48
CA THR A 443 -4.05 16.39 -14.66
C THR A 443 -4.53 17.81 -14.36
N GLY A 444 -3.76 18.57 -13.59
CA GLY A 444 -4.10 19.97 -13.30
C GLY A 444 -2.93 20.74 -12.73
N VAL A 445 -2.86 22.03 -13.06
CA VAL A 445 -1.89 23.00 -12.50
C VAL A 445 -2.68 24.06 -11.75
N SER A 446 -2.42 24.20 -10.44
CA SER A 446 -3.21 25.04 -9.53
C SER A 446 -2.58 26.43 -9.30
N VAL A 447 -1.32 26.64 -9.73
CA VAL A 447 -0.56 27.87 -9.46
C VAL A 447 -0.01 28.48 -10.75
N ARG A 448 0.32 29.77 -10.69
CA ARG A 448 0.95 30.53 -11.76
C ARG A 448 2.26 31.16 -11.27
N GLU A 449 3.14 31.51 -12.21
CA GLU A 449 4.34 32.27 -11.87
C GLU A 449 3.99 33.59 -11.18
N GLY A 450 4.66 33.86 -10.06
CA GLY A 450 4.40 35.01 -9.21
C GLY A 450 3.49 34.77 -8.02
N ASP A 451 2.73 33.66 -7.98
CA ASP A 451 1.86 33.32 -6.84
C ASP A 451 2.70 33.11 -5.56
N VAL A 452 2.13 33.50 -4.42
CA VAL A 452 2.70 33.22 -3.10
C VAL A 452 1.97 32.01 -2.53
N VAL A 453 2.75 31.02 -2.07
CA VAL A 453 2.22 29.77 -1.52
C VAL A 453 2.74 29.55 -0.11
N ALA A 454 1.92 28.96 0.73
CA ALA A 454 2.32 28.44 2.05
C ALA A 454 2.82 26.98 1.90
N GLU A 455 3.58 26.51 2.90
CA GLU A 455 3.92 25.10 3.00
C GLU A 455 2.63 24.25 3.04
N GLY A 456 2.57 23.21 2.21
CA GLY A 456 1.40 22.34 2.08
C GLY A 456 0.36 22.78 1.04
N ASP A 457 0.45 23.99 0.48
CA ASP A 457 -0.47 24.43 -0.57
C ASP A 457 -0.32 23.58 -1.83
N ARG A 458 -1.45 23.22 -2.46
CA ARG A 458 -1.47 22.43 -3.68
C ARG A 458 -0.94 23.24 -4.87
N LEU A 459 0.12 22.72 -5.51
CA LEU A 459 0.72 23.32 -6.68
C LEU A 459 0.15 22.73 -7.97
N LEU A 460 0.03 21.43 -8.02
CA LEU A 460 -0.49 20.70 -9.18
C LEU A 460 -1.02 19.31 -8.78
N THR A 461 -1.72 18.66 -9.70
CA THR A 461 -2.24 17.31 -9.55
C THR A 461 -1.62 16.41 -10.62
N LEU A 462 -1.15 15.25 -10.22
CA LEU A 462 -0.64 14.19 -11.08
C LEU A 462 -1.60 13.00 -11.05
N GLU A 463 -1.64 12.23 -12.14
CA GLU A 463 -2.30 10.93 -12.18
C GLU A 463 -1.26 9.82 -12.32
N VAL A 464 -1.34 8.85 -11.43
CA VAL A 464 -0.51 7.63 -11.40
C VAL A 464 -1.41 6.45 -11.04
N MET A 465 -1.39 5.36 -11.81
CA MET A 465 -2.17 4.14 -11.54
C MET A 465 -3.66 4.44 -11.28
N LYS A 466 -4.25 5.38 -12.07
CA LYS A 466 -5.64 5.84 -11.93
C LYS A 466 -5.96 6.54 -10.60
N MET A 467 -4.92 6.93 -9.85
CA MET A 467 -5.06 7.70 -8.61
C MET A 467 -4.58 9.12 -8.83
N GLU A 468 -5.32 10.09 -8.28
CA GLU A 468 -4.89 11.48 -8.24
C GLU A 468 -3.91 11.71 -7.09
N LEU A 469 -2.76 12.28 -7.41
CA LEU A 469 -1.70 12.65 -6.49
C LEU A 469 -1.55 14.17 -6.46
N ALA A 470 -1.83 14.78 -5.31
CA ALA A 470 -1.54 16.19 -5.10
C ALA A 470 -0.03 16.40 -4.89
N VAL A 471 0.55 17.33 -5.63
CA VAL A 471 1.91 17.82 -5.39
C VAL A 471 1.80 19.16 -4.68
N ASN A 472 2.27 19.19 -3.44
CA ASN A 472 2.14 20.36 -2.56
C ASN A 472 3.49 21.10 -2.43
N ALA A 473 3.42 22.36 -2.00
CA ALA A 473 4.58 23.18 -1.73
C ALA A 473 5.36 22.60 -0.52
N PRO A 474 6.64 22.23 -0.68
CA PRO A 474 7.45 21.68 0.41
C PRO A 474 7.90 22.75 1.41
N VAL A 475 7.84 24.01 1.03
CA VAL A 475 8.17 25.20 1.83
C VAL A 475 7.31 26.37 1.38
N ALA A 476 7.07 27.35 2.25
CA ALA A 476 6.45 28.61 1.87
C ALA A 476 7.39 29.41 0.97
N GLY A 477 6.83 30.08 -0.03
CA GLY A 477 7.63 30.88 -0.98
C GLY A 477 6.80 31.48 -2.10
N ARG A 478 7.50 32.06 -3.08
CA ARG A 478 6.90 32.57 -4.33
C ARG A 478 7.20 31.62 -5.49
N VAL A 479 6.21 31.33 -6.30
CA VAL A 479 6.36 30.53 -7.52
C VAL A 479 7.20 31.32 -8.52
N ARG A 480 8.44 30.89 -8.76
CA ARG A 480 9.35 31.51 -9.71
C ARG A 480 9.09 31.03 -11.14
N ARG A 481 8.87 29.73 -11.33
CA ARG A 481 8.59 29.12 -12.63
C ARG A 481 7.67 27.92 -12.49
N VAL A 482 6.78 27.75 -13.47
CA VAL A 482 6.01 26.54 -13.70
C VAL A 482 6.53 25.90 -14.99
N LEU A 483 7.04 24.65 -14.91
CA LEU A 483 7.78 24.00 -15.98
C LEU A 483 6.97 22.91 -16.72
N VAL A 484 5.70 22.76 -16.37
CA VAL A 484 4.81 21.74 -16.92
C VAL A 484 3.42 22.31 -17.19
N GLU A 485 2.71 21.67 -18.12
CA GLU A 485 1.32 22.00 -18.46
C GLU A 485 0.41 20.79 -18.21
N THR A 486 -0.90 21.04 -18.13
CA THR A 486 -1.90 19.97 -18.05
C THR A 486 -1.75 19.04 -19.27
N SER A 487 -1.93 17.75 -19.03
CA SER A 487 -1.72 16.66 -20.01
C SER A 487 -0.25 16.32 -20.34
N SER A 488 0.74 17.03 -19.76
CA SER A 488 2.16 16.66 -19.89
C SER A 488 2.43 15.32 -19.19
N ARG A 489 3.30 14.50 -19.78
CA ARG A 489 3.90 13.35 -19.08
C ARG A 489 5.23 13.78 -18.46
N VAL A 490 5.47 13.38 -17.23
CA VAL A 490 6.66 13.71 -16.45
C VAL A 490 7.38 12.46 -15.98
N ALA A 491 8.70 12.51 -15.95
CA ALA A 491 9.54 11.46 -15.39
C ALA A 491 9.77 11.69 -13.87
N ALA A 492 10.09 10.64 -13.14
CA ALA A 492 10.53 10.77 -11.74
C ALA A 492 11.73 11.71 -11.64
N GLY A 493 11.70 12.63 -10.67
CA GLY A 493 12.77 13.65 -10.49
C GLY A 493 12.71 14.83 -11.46
N GLN A 494 11.84 14.83 -12.45
CA GLN A 494 11.64 15.98 -13.33
C GLN A 494 11.13 17.18 -12.53
N CYS A 495 11.78 18.35 -12.69
CA CYS A 495 11.35 19.57 -12.03
C CYS A 495 10.02 20.07 -12.61
N LEU A 496 9.06 20.31 -11.75
CA LEU A 496 7.69 20.74 -12.09
C LEU A 496 7.49 22.24 -11.84
N VAL A 497 7.91 22.67 -10.65
CA VAL A 497 7.76 24.04 -10.16
C VAL A 497 9.05 24.44 -9.45
N VAL A 498 9.45 25.69 -9.58
CA VAL A 498 10.54 26.30 -8.82
C VAL A 498 9.96 27.35 -7.89
N LEU A 499 10.18 27.16 -6.59
CA LEU A 499 9.82 28.13 -5.55
C LEU A 499 11.05 28.94 -5.16
N GLU A 500 10.87 30.22 -4.92
CA GLU A 500 11.84 31.11 -4.33
C GLU A 500 11.49 31.24 -2.83
N GLY A 501 12.34 30.68 -1.96
CA GLY A 501 12.07 30.68 -0.53
C GLY A 501 12.06 32.06 0.08
N ALA A 502 11.31 32.27 1.14
CA ALA A 502 11.28 33.53 1.92
C ALA A 502 12.60 33.86 2.64
N SER A 503 13.63 33.00 2.55
CA SER A 503 14.95 33.16 3.20
C SER A 503 16.03 33.73 2.30
N GLY A 504 15.68 34.33 1.16
CA GLY A 504 16.62 35.00 0.25
C GLY A 504 16.92 36.46 0.59
N ALA A 505 16.68 36.92 1.82
CA ALA A 505 17.00 38.27 2.28
C ALA A 505 17.98 38.25 3.48
N ALA A 506 19.22 37.74 3.23
CA ALA A 506 20.41 38.09 4.02
C ALA A 506 21.64 37.34 3.52
N SER A 507 22.32 37.90 2.51
CA SER A 507 23.76 37.96 2.39
C SER A 507 24.11 38.78 1.14
N THR A 508 24.17 40.06 1.31
CA THR A 508 25.06 40.95 0.56
C THR A 508 26.44 40.89 1.15
#